data_2a29513eefc0f3b28281aba239725484
#
_entry.id   2a29513eefc0f3b28281aba239725484
#
_cell.length_a   1.000
_cell.length_b   1.000
_cell.length_c   1.000
_cell.angle_alpha   90.00
_cell.angle_beta   90.00
_cell.angle_gamma   90.00
#
_symmetry.space_group_name_H-M   'P 1'
#
loop_
_entity.id
_entity.type
_entity.pdbx_description
1 polymer ?
#
loop_
_entity_poly.entity_id
_entity_poly.type
_entity_poly.pdbx_seq_one_letter_code
_entity_poly.pdbx_strand_id
1 'polypeptide(L)'
;MLFRSVSQSRYGGGGSGEVGGSAGGTGNTPSTSPSQGNNGGTSAQSGANYNSAGGGGASANGTTPSSGSAVGGNGGAGTASSISGSSVTYAGGGGGAVLLNANNTSAFTVGSGGAGGGGSGGGTDSNQANTVANTSGTANTGGGGGGKRRYVSSGADGAGGSGIVIIKINQ
;
A
#
# COMPACT_ATOMS: atom_id res chain seq x y z
N MET A 1 14.94 20.26 30.01
CA MET A 1 14.56 18.89 29.66
C MET A 1 13.55 18.99 28.50
N LEU A 2 13.98 18.73 27.29
CA LEU A 2 13.13 18.93 26.10
C LEU A 2 12.55 17.56 25.71
N PHE A 3 11.30 17.33 26.05
CA PHE A 3 10.57 16.15 25.57
C PHE A 3 10.23 16.36 24.10
N ARG A 4 10.93 15.73 23.19
CA ARG A 4 10.44 15.55 21.84
C ARG A 4 9.60 14.27 21.79
N SER A 5 8.30 14.42 21.98
CA SER A 5 7.35 13.40 21.58
C SER A 5 7.26 13.44 20.06
N VAL A 6 7.85 12.49 19.38
CA VAL A 6 7.60 12.29 17.97
C VAL A 6 6.49 11.25 17.85
N SER A 7 5.25 11.65 18.11
CA SER A 7 4.10 10.91 17.67
C SER A 7 4.00 11.09 16.15
N GLN A 8 4.54 10.16 15.40
CA GLN A 8 4.41 10.15 13.95
C GLN A 8 3.29 9.18 13.56
N SER A 9 2.06 9.67 13.66
CA SER A 9 0.95 9.09 12.93
C SER A 9 1.09 9.50 11.46
N ARG A 10 1.76 8.68 10.67
CA ARG A 10 1.94 8.93 9.25
C ARG A 10 0.85 8.18 8.49
N TYR A 11 -0.12 8.91 8.01
CA TYR A 11 -1.17 8.38 7.16
C TYR A 11 -0.73 8.49 5.69
N GLY A 12 -0.31 7.36 5.10
CA GLY A 12 -0.23 7.30 3.65
C GLY A 12 -1.64 7.31 3.05
N GLY A 13 -1.84 7.99 1.95
CA GLY A 13 -3.09 7.93 1.19
C GLY A 13 -3.35 6.49 0.72
N GLY A 14 -4.54 5.97 0.95
CA GLY A 14 -4.94 4.66 0.44
C GLY A 14 -4.89 4.63 -1.09
N GLY A 15 -4.41 3.55 -1.68
CA GLY A 15 -4.61 3.31 -3.10
C GLY A 15 -6.10 3.08 -3.38
N SER A 16 -6.59 3.49 -4.55
CA SER A 16 -7.98 3.23 -4.92
C SER A 16 -8.16 1.72 -5.18
N GLY A 17 -9.14 1.11 -4.51
CA GLY A 17 -9.45 -0.32 -4.63
C GLY A 17 -10.50 -0.67 -5.67
N GLU A 18 -11.08 0.32 -6.36
CA GLU A 18 -12.25 0.13 -7.22
C GLU A 18 -11.93 0.33 -8.71
N VAL A 19 -12.77 -0.28 -9.52
CA VAL A 19 -12.80 -0.26 -10.98
C VAL A 19 -13.00 1.16 -11.52
N GLY A 20 -12.21 1.57 -12.49
CA GLY A 20 -12.57 2.71 -13.31
C GLY A 20 -11.77 3.99 -13.09
N GLY A 21 -10.48 3.91 -12.76
CA GLY A 21 -9.62 5.10 -12.77
C GLY A 21 -9.85 6.06 -11.59
N SER A 22 -10.33 5.54 -10.47
CA SER A 22 -10.50 6.34 -9.25
C SER A 22 -9.16 6.85 -8.73
N ALA A 23 -9.10 8.12 -8.36
CA ALA A 23 -7.91 8.71 -7.73
C ALA A 23 -7.58 8.02 -6.41
N GLY A 24 -6.32 7.85 -6.13
CA GLY A 24 -5.85 7.42 -4.81
C GLY A 24 -6.14 8.48 -3.74
N GLY A 25 -6.20 8.04 -2.50
CA GLY A 25 -6.37 8.95 -1.36
C GLY A 25 -5.21 9.94 -1.28
N THR A 26 -5.51 11.18 -0.91
CA THR A 26 -4.49 12.20 -0.68
C THR A 26 -3.78 11.94 0.65
N GLY A 27 -2.44 11.91 0.61
CA GLY A 27 -1.60 11.96 1.81
C GLY A 27 -1.43 13.40 2.28
N ASN A 28 -0.99 13.59 3.52
CA ASN A 28 -0.73 14.92 4.09
C ASN A 28 -1.90 15.91 3.98
N THR A 29 -3.10 15.46 4.31
CA THR A 29 -4.30 16.30 4.33
C THR A 29 -4.87 16.33 5.75
N PRO A 30 -5.03 17.50 6.39
CA PRO A 30 -4.54 18.81 5.91
C PRO A 30 -3.01 18.86 5.75
N SER A 31 -2.54 19.79 4.91
CA SER A 31 -1.09 19.94 4.66
C SER A 31 -0.34 20.31 5.93
N THR A 32 0.72 19.60 6.23
CA THR A 32 1.60 19.83 7.39
C THR A 32 3.06 19.92 6.96
N SER A 33 3.87 20.57 7.77
CA SER A 33 5.33 20.59 7.60
C SER A 33 6.01 20.09 8.89
N PRO A 34 6.79 19.02 8.84
CA PRO A 34 7.05 18.16 7.68
C PRO A 34 5.81 17.38 7.22
N SER A 35 5.80 16.96 5.96
CA SER A 35 4.72 16.12 5.40
C SER A 35 4.55 14.82 6.20
N GLN A 36 3.30 14.44 6.45
CA GLN A 36 2.95 13.23 7.21
C GLN A 36 2.66 12.01 6.34
N GLY A 37 2.73 12.16 5.02
CA GLY A 37 2.51 11.05 4.09
C GLY A 37 2.43 11.52 2.65
N ASN A 38 2.31 10.58 1.74
CA ASN A 38 2.22 10.84 0.30
C ASN A 38 0.95 10.22 -0.28
N ASN A 39 0.59 10.63 -1.50
CA ASN A 39 -0.63 10.19 -2.14
C ASN A 39 -0.58 8.71 -2.54
N GLY A 40 -1.71 8.04 -2.52
CA GLY A 40 -1.90 6.80 -3.25
C GLY A 40 -1.90 7.05 -4.75
N GLY A 41 -1.58 6.02 -5.53
CA GLY A 41 -1.69 6.05 -6.99
C GLY A 41 -3.15 6.06 -7.45
N THR A 42 -3.37 6.27 -8.75
CA THR A 42 -4.69 6.18 -9.40
C THR A 42 -4.88 4.79 -10.00
N SER A 43 -6.01 4.14 -9.76
CA SER A 43 -6.32 2.85 -10.37
C SER A 43 -6.47 2.97 -11.88
N ALA A 44 -6.10 1.94 -12.62
CA ALA A 44 -6.23 1.88 -14.06
C ALA A 44 -7.15 0.73 -14.48
N GLN A 45 -8.01 1.03 -15.46
CA GLN A 45 -8.84 0.04 -16.13
C GLN A 45 -8.56 0.11 -17.63
N SER A 46 -8.42 -1.05 -18.26
CA SER A 46 -8.36 -1.15 -19.71
C SER A 46 -9.01 -2.44 -20.16
N GLY A 47 -10.12 -2.32 -20.86
CA GLY A 47 -10.87 -3.46 -21.35
C GLY A 47 -11.25 -4.44 -20.23
N ALA A 48 -10.59 -5.59 -20.22
CA ALA A 48 -10.87 -6.69 -19.30
C ALA A 48 -10.03 -6.71 -18.02
N ASN A 49 -9.11 -5.75 -17.85
CA ASN A 49 -8.19 -5.75 -16.70
C ASN A 49 -8.51 -4.60 -15.74
N TYR A 50 -8.57 -4.93 -14.48
CA TYR A 50 -8.79 -3.98 -13.39
C TYR A 50 -7.59 -4.00 -12.46
N ASN A 51 -6.80 -2.94 -12.49
CA ASN A 51 -5.56 -2.83 -11.73
C ASN A 51 -5.71 -1.74 -10.67
N SER A 52 -5.69 -2.13 -9.41
CA SER A 52 -5.70 -1.19 -8.31
C SER A 52 -4.33 -0.53 -8.14
N ALA A 53 -4.34 0.71 -7.74
CA ALA A 53 -3.13 1.46 -7.42
C ALA A 53 -2.54 1.05 -6.07
N GLY A 54 -1.27 1.36 -5.87
CA GLY A 54 -0.63 1.26 -4.57
C GLY A 54 -1.00 2.40 -3.63
N GLY A 55 -1.01 2.15 -2.34
CA GLY A 55 -1.15 3.16 -1.30
C GLY A 55 0.11 4.02 -1.16
N GLY A 56 -0.04 5.28 -0.74
CA GLY A 56 1.08 6.15 -0.43
C GLY A 56 1.83 5.68 0.82
N GLY A 57 3.13 5.88 0.84
CA GLY A 57 3.99 5.67 2.00
C GLY A 57 4.42 6.98 2.66
N ALA A 58 5.24 6.89 3.69
CA ALA A 58 5.71 8.08 4.40
C ALA A 58 6.70 8.93 3.59
N SER A 59 7.44 8.35 2.63
CA SER A 59 8.42 9.08 1.82
C SER A 59 8.12 9.10 0.31
N ALA A 60 7.20 8.27 -0.19
CA ALA A 60 6.90 8.19 -1.61
C ALA A 60 5.41 7.95 -1.89
N ASN A 61 4.94 8.42 -3.03
CA ASN A 61 3.60 8.10 -3.54
C ASN A 61 3.48 6.61 -3.86
N GLY A 62 2.27 6.09 -3.78
CA GLY A 62 1.94 4.82 -4.41
C GLY A 62 1.96 4.94 -5.93
N THR A 63 2.24 3.84 -6.63
CA THR A 63 2.28 3.86 -8.07
C THR A 63 0.93 3.63 -8.71
N THR A 64 0.69 4.34 -9.83
CA THR A 64 -0.43 4.13 -10.73
C THR A 64 -0.05 3.00 -11.69
N PRO A 65 -0.84 1.93 -11.80
CA PRO A 65 -0.59 0.88 -12.79
C PRO A 65 -0.79 1.43 -14.22
N SER A 66 -0.09 0.85 -15.18
CA SER A 66 -0.30 1.20 -16.60
C SER A 66 -1.63 0.62 -17.10
N SER A 67 -2.38 1.40 -17.88
CA SER A 67 -3.57 0.92 -18.57
C SER A 67 -3.22 -0.21 -19.54
N GLY A 68 -4.02 -1.28 -19.55
CA GLY A 68 -3.81 -2.46 -20.40
C GLY A 68 -2.79 -3.47 -19.87
N SER A 69 -2.02 -3.13 -18.84
CA SER A 69 -1.14 -4.09 -18.17
C SER A 69 -1.94 -5.00 -17.22
N ALA A 70 -1.39 -6.16 -16.92
CA ALA A 70 -1.89 -7.05 -15.86
C ALA A 70 -1.02 -6.88 -14.59
N VAL A 71 -0.77 -5.64 -14.18
CA VAL A 71 0.15 -5.31 -13.09
C VAL A 71 -0.53 -4.34 -12.13
N GLY A 72 -0.55 -4.68 -10.85
CA GLY A 72 -1.01 -3.80 -9.77
C GLY A 72 0.01 -2.73 -9.41
N GLY A 73 -0.44 -1.60 -8.90
CA GLY A 73 0.43 -0.52 -8.44
C GLY A 73 1.18 -0.89 -7.16
N ASN A 74 2.46 -0.55 -7.09
CA ASN A 74 3.25 -0.78 -5.87
C ASN A 74 2.95 0.28 -4.81
N GLY A 75 3.04 -0.12 -3.56
CA GLY A 75 2.98 0.79 -2.42
C GLY A 75 4.18 1.74 -2.38
N GLY A 76 3.94 2.96 -1.94
CA GLY A 76 4.98 3.96 -1.73
C GLY A 76 5.90 3.58 -0.57
N ALA A 77 7.18 3.96 -0.67
CA ALA A 77 8.15 3.69 0.38
C ALA A 77 7.86 4.47 1.68
N GLY A 78 8.19 3.88 2.79
CA GLY A 78 8.21 4.48 4.10
C GLY A 78 9.47 5.30 4.36
N THR A 79 9.62 5.81 5.57
CA THR A 79 10.76 6.61 6.01
C THR A 79 11.64 5.83 6.97
N ALA A 80 12.95 5.87 6.76
CA ALA A 80 13.92 5.26 7.66
C ALA A 80 14.11 6.09 8.93
N SER A 81 14.31 5.42 10.07
CA SER A 81 14.63 6.02 11.35
C SER A 81 15.67 5.17 12.07
N SER A 82 16.65 5.82 12.70
CA SER A 82 17.68 5.16 13.52
C SER A 82 17.46 5.33 15.03
N ILE A 83 16.28 5.78 15.44
CA ILE A 83 15.97 6.04 16.86
C ILE A 83 16.13 4.79 17.73
N SER A 84 15.93 3.60 17.17
CA SER A 84 16.08 2.31 17.84
C SER A 84 17.53 1.81 17.94
N GLY A 85 18.51 2.57 17.41
CA GLY A 85 19.92 2.19 17.37
C GLY A 85 20.39 1.66 16.01
N SER A 86 19.50 1.08 15.22
CA SER A 86 19.75 0.66 13.82
C SER A 86 18.73 1.31 12.90
N SER A 87 19.07 1.46 11.61
CA SER A 87 18.15 2.03 10.63
C SER A 87 17.03 1.05 10.31
N VAL A 88 15.80 1.43 10.61
CA VAL A 88 14.58 0.67 10.27
C VAL A 88 13.64 1.56 9.48
N THR A 89 13.06 1.04 8.40
CA THR A 89 12.08 1.77 7.59
C THR A 89 10.66 1.48 8.12
N TYR A 90 9.83 2.53 8.22
CA TYR A 90 8.47 2.49 8.76
C TYR A 90 7.47 3.12 7.81
N ALA A 91 6.20 2.73 7.93
CA ALA A 91 5.06 3.32 7.22
C ALA A 91 5.15 3.24 5.68
N GLY A 92 5.45 2.05 5.15
CA GLY A 92 5.29 1.74 3.72
C GLY A 92 3.84 1.57 3.33
N GLY A 93 3.46 1.99 2.11
CA GLY A 93 2.11 1.81 1.57
C GLY A 93 1.82 0.36 1.16
N GLY A 94 0.55 -0.03 1.14
CA GLY A 94 0.14 -1.34 0.62
C GLY A 94 0.16 -1.41 -0.91
N GLY A 95 0.40 -2.60 -1.47
CA GLY A 95 0.33 -2.87 -2.90
C GLY A 95 -1.09 -3.03 -3.42
N GLY A 96 -1.32 -2.67 -4.68
CA GLY A 96 -2.60 -2.76 -5.37
C GLY A 96 -2.92 -4.18 -5.86
N ALA A 97 -4.21 -4.50 -5.92
CA ALA A 97 -4.70 -5.76 -6.43
C ALA A 97 -4.80 -5.80 -7.96
N VAL A 98 -4.88 -7.00 -8.53
CA VAL A 98 -5.14 -7.23 -9.95
C VAL A 98 -6.35 -8.15 -10.10
N LEU A 99 -7.25 -7.77 -11.02
CA LEU A 99 -8.31 -8.63 -11.50
C LEU A 99 -8.26 -8.70 -13.01
N LEU A 100 -8.08 -9.87 -13.54
CA LEU A 100 -8.28 -10.15 -14.96
C LEU A 100 -9.72 -10.61 -15.18
N ASN A 101 -10.42 -9.99 -16.11
CA ASN A 101 -11.82 -10.28 -16.43
C ASN A 101 -11.95 -10.81 -17.87
N ALA A 102 -13.13 -11.32 -18.20
CA ALA A 102 -13.54 -11.70 -19.55
C ALA A 102 -12.55 -12.62 -20.31
N ASN A 103 -12.41 -13.87 -19.83
CA ASN A 103 -11.61 -14.91 -20.48
C ASN A 103 -10.09 -14.62 -20.56
N ASN A 104 -9.61 -13.63 -19.81
CA ASN A 104 -8.20 -13.34 -19.73
C ASN A 104 -7.54 -14.23 -18.67
N THR A 105 -6.79 -15.22 -19.10
CA THR A 105 -6.01 -16.15 -18.27
C THR A 105 -4.51 -15.84 -18.32
N SER A 106 -4.13 -14.66 -18.80
CA SER A 106 -2.74 -14.24 -18.88
C SER A 106 -2.09 -14.19 -17.51
N ALA A 107 -0.77 -14.28 -17.47
CA ALA A 107 -0.02 -14.02 -16.25
C ALA A 107 -0.24 -12.57 -15.76
N PHE A 108 -0.33 -12.41 -14.46
CA PHE A 108 -0.46 -11.08 -13.83
C PHE A 108 0.57 -10.90 -12.71
N THR A 109 0.81 -9.66 -12.34
CA THR A 109 1.71 -9.31 -11.24
C THR A 109 0.96 -8.39 -10.28
N VAL A 110 0.82 -8.79 -9.04
CA VAL A 110 0.22 -7.95 -8.00
C VAL A 110 1.19 -6.85 -7.58
N GLY A 111 0.67 -5.75 -7.11
CA GLY A 111 1.48 -4.69 -6.55
C GLY A 111 2.21 -5.14 -5.29
N SER A 112 3.51 -4.86 -5.22
CA SER A 112 4.32 -5.08 -4.03
C SER A 112 3.99 -4.05 -2.95
N GLY A 113 4.08 -4.42 -1.70
CA GLY A 113 4.05 -3.48 -0.59
C GLY A 113 5.29 -2.58 -0.60
N GLY A 114 5.14 -1.34 -0.17
CA GLY A 114 6.24 -0.39 -0.02
C GLY A 114 7.19 -0.79 1.11
N ALA A 115 8.46 -0.44 0.96
CA ALA A 115 9.46 -0.60 2.03
C ALA A 115 8.97 0.08 3.32
N GLY A 116 9.17 -0.57 4.45
CA GLY A 116 8.62 -0.12 5.73
C GLY A 116 7.34 -0.84 6.14
N GLY A 117 7.19 -2.08 5.69
CA GLY A 117 6.17 -3.00 6.16
C GLY A 117 4.86 -2.97 5.41
N GLY A 118 4.82 -2.46 4.18
CA GLY A 118 3.63 -2.55 3.34
C GLY A 118 3.32 -4.00 2.93
N GLY A 119 2.04 -4.39 2.97
CA GLY A 119 1.57 -5.68 2.47
C GLY A 119 1.39 -5.69 0.95
N SER A 120 1.58 -6.83 0.32
CA SER A 120 1.39 -7.02 -1.12
C SER A 120 -0.09 -7.17 -1.49
N GLY A 121 -0.48 -6.70 -2.66
CA GLY A 121 -1.82 -6.89 -3.18
C GLY A 121 -2.15 -8.34 -3.51
N GLY A 122 -3.43 -8.63 -3.64
CA GLY A 122 -3.93 -9.90 -4.15
C GLY A 122 -4.28 -9.85 -5.62
N GLY A 123 -4.43 -11.00 -6.25
CA GLY A 123 -4.81 -11.06 -7.65
C GLY A 123 -5.58 -12.31 -8.02
N THR A 124 -6.38 -12.23 -9.10
CA THR A 124 -7.02 -13.40 -9.67
C THR A 124 -7.24 -13.22 -11.17
N ASP A 125 -7.16 -14.32 -11.90
CA ASP A 125 -7.61 -14.40 -13.29
C ASP A 125 -9.14 -14.56 -13.36
N SER A 126 -9.70 -14.51 -14.59
CA SER A 126 -11.13 -14.62 -14.84
C SER A 126 -11.74 -15.94 -14.39
N ASN A 127 -10.98 -17.01 -14.43
CA ASN A 127 -11.44 -18.36 -14.11
C ASN A 127 -11.13 -18.72 -12.64
N GLN A 128 -10.53 -17.83 -11.90
CA GLN A 128 -10.07 -18.05 -10.51
C GLN A 128 -9.07 -19.22 -10.35
N ALA A 129 -8.49 -19.69 -11.46
CA ALA A 129 -7.51 -20.77 -11.48
C ALA A 129 -6.15 -20.30 -10.95
N ASN A 130 -5.75 -19.08 -11.32
CA ASN A 130 -4.54 -18.45 -10.80
C ASN A 130 -4.91 -17.40 -9.77
N THR A 131 -4.52 -17.60 -8.54
CA THR A 131 -4.85 -16.71 -7.44
C THR A 131 -3.63 -16.38 -6.59
N VAL A 132 -3.45 -15.11 -6.28
CA VAL A 132 -2.45 -14.62 -5.33
C VAL A 132 -3.16 -13.99 -4.15
N ALA A 133 -2.85 -14.44 -2.94
CA ALA A 133 -3.40 -13.83 -1.74
C ALA A 133 -2.73 -12.48 -1.45
N ASN A 134 -3.52 -11.51 -0.98
CA ASN A 134 -2.98 -10.29 -0.42
C ASN A 134 -2.37 -10.55 0.96
N THR A 135 -1.46 -9.68 1.39
CA THR A 135 -0.85 -9.77 2.72
C THR A 135 -1.15 -8.53 3.56
N SER A 136 -1.16 -8.72 4.86
CA SER A 136 -1.25 -7.61 5.82
C SER A 136 0.06 -6.84 5.88
N GLY A 137 0.00 -5.62 6.37
CA GLY A 137 1.18 -4.86 6.74
C GLY A 137 1.92 -5.52 7.90
N THR A 138 3.23 -5.32 7.94
CA THR A 138 4.09 -5.87 9.00
C THR A 138 3.79 -5.19 10.34
N ALA A 139 3.67 -5.99 11.39
CA ALA A 139 3.46 -5.47 12.74
C ALA A 139 4.61 -4.55 13.18
N ASN A 140 4.29 -3.55 14.01
CA ASN A 140 5.22 -2.57 14.56
C ASN A 140 5.92 -1.68 13.51
N THR A 141 5.35 -1.57 12.31
CA THR A 141 5.87 -0.70 11.26
C THR A 141 4.90 0.41 10.86
N GLY A 142 3.62 0.26 11.14
CA GLY A 142 2.59 1.16 10.64
C GLY A 142 2.40 1.07 9.11
N GLY A 143 2.81 -0.05 8.50
CA GLY A 143 2.66 -0.28 7.07
C GLY A 143 1.21 -0.53 6.66
N GLY A 144 0.81 -0.13 5.46
CA GLY A 144 -0.50 -0.40 4.89
C GLY A 144 -0.70 -1.87 4.52
N GLY A 145 -1.92 -2.38 4.60
CA GLY A 145 -2.26 -3.70 4.07
C GLY A 145 -2.40 -3.71 2.55
N GLY A 146 -2.20 -4.85 1.92
CA GLY A 146 -2.39 -5.03 0.49
C GLY A 146 -3.86 -5.09 0.08
N GLY A 147 -4.17 -4.59 -1.11
CA GLY A 147 -5.51 -4.58 -1.68
C GLY A 147 -6.05 -5.98 -1.92
N LYS A 148 -7.36 -6.16 -1.70
CA LYS A 148 -8.06 -7.42 -1.87
C LYS A 148 -8.36 -7.72 -3.34
N ARG A 149 -8.25 -8.96 -3.73
CA ARG A 149 -8.79 -9.46 -4.99
C ARG A 149 -10.32 -9.55 -4.94
N ARG A 150 -11.00 -9.30 -6.04
CA ARG A 150 -12.44 -9.49 -6.20
C ARG A 150 -12.77 -10.99 -6.38
N TYR A 151 -14.01 -11.37 -6.17
CA TYR A 151 -14.57 -12.73 -6.31
C TYR A 151 -14.11 -13.79 -5.30
N VAL A 152 -13.44 -13.42 -4.23
CA VAL A 152 -13.17 -14.37 -3.14
C VAL A 152 -14.03 -13.97 -1.95
N SER A 153 -15.08 -14.73 -1.72
CA SER A 153 -16.01 -14.51 -0.62
C SER A 153 -15.36 -14.65 0.78
N SER A 154 -14.22 -15.29 0.86
CA SER A 154 -13.55 -15.66 2.11
C SER A 154 -12.24 -14.92 2.40
N GLY A 155 -11.82 -13.96 1.57
CA GLY A 155 -10.57 -13.20 1.81
C GLY A 155 -10.88 -11.82 2.42
N ALA A 156 -10.30 -11.49 3.56
CA ALA A 156 -10.29 -10.12 4.08
C ALA A 156 -9.29 -9.26 3.30
N ASP A 157 -9.49 -7.93 3.28
CA ASP A 157 -8.42 -7.01 2.89
C ASP A 157 -7.21 -7.22 3.79
N GLY A 158 -6.03 -6.96 3.27
CA GLY A 158 -4.84 -6.94 4.12
C GLY A 158 -5.01 -5.90 5.22
N ALA A 159 -4.92 -6.33 6.46
CA ALA A 159 -4.94 -5.39 7.58
C ALA A 159 -3.70 -4.50 7.55
N GLY A 160 -3.81 -3.25 8.00
CA GLY A 160 -2.64 -2.44 8.28
C GLY A 160 -1.78 -3.05 9.39
N GLY A 161 -0.48 -2.88 9.31
CA GLY A 161 0.42 -3.26 10.39
C GLY A 161 0.24 -2.34 11.59
N SER A 162 0.40 -2.86 12.79
CA SER A 162 0.41 -2.03 14.00
C SER A 162 1.52 -0.98 13.93
N GLY A 163 1.31 0.17 14.54
CA GLY A 163 2.35 1.17 14.76
C GLY A 163 3.26 0.80 15.94
N ILE A 164 4.29 1.60 16.14
CA ILE A 164 5.21 1.50 17.27
C ILE A 164 5.51 2.89 17.84
N VAL A 165 5.67 2.98 19.15
CA VAL A 165 6.18 4.19 19.84
C VAL A 165 7.54 3.84 20.42
N ILE A 166 8.57 4.63 20.05
CA ILE A 166 9.94 4.46 20.55
C ILE A 166 10.35 5.74 21.28
N ILE A 167 10.76 5.59 22.53
CA ILE A 167 11.25 6.69 23.36
C ILE A 167 12.74 6.46 23.63
N LYS A 168 13.58 7.37 23.19
CA LYS A 168 15.01 7.39 23.50
C LYS A 168 15.27 8.41 24.61
N ILE A 169 15.78 7.93 25.74
CA ILE A 169 16.20 8.75 26.87
C ILE A 169 17.71 8.90 26.79
N ASN A 170 18.20 10.12 26.62
CA ASN A 170 19.63 10.40 26.71
C ASN A 170 19.95 10.69 28.18
N GLN A 171 20.83 9.91 28.74
CA GLN A 171 21.41 10.12 30.08
C GLN A 171 22.72 10.88 29.95
#